data_8c896525a793d9005d40f36ba52a630d
#
_entry.id   8c896525a793d9005d40f36ba52a630d
#
_cell.length_a   1.000
_cell.length_b   1.000
_cell.length_c   1.000
_cell.angle_alpha   90.00
_cell.angle_beta   90.00
_cell.angle_gamma   90.00
#
_symmetry.space_group_name_H-M   'P 1'
#
loop_
_entity.id
_entity.type
_entity.pdbx_description
1 polymer ?
#
loop_
_entity_poly.entity_id
_entity_poly.type
_entity_poly.pdbx_seq_one_letter_code
_entity_poly.pdbx_strand_id
1 'polypeptide(L)'
;MAVADTDFPKAKGAGVALGVPYSFDDAFQMVAQMGPEIVSVATPVETHAAVVSAVCRASRRVRVIVAEKPLAVSSVEGRAMVTLCRARGVHLLVNHGRRFDPVLRAEAARLGAVVGEPRTAVGWYSGGLREGGTHMIDLMRMLLGDMEVVGARKGDALVRFASGASGWLGGHDLADHALFELVVTGRKGRMILGRAGLDIRWERATEGYPLASGYRQLAPNGGWRDLEPRSFFGAMVEHVVAVLDGLEKPLSTGEDGVAALKVIEAIEAAG
;
A
#
# COMPACT_ATOMS: atom_id res chain seq x y z
N MET A 1 -24.92 7.56 6.74
CA MET A 1 -23.86 7.71 5.73
C MET A 1 -24.10 8.93 4.89
N ALA A 2 -23.06 9.58 4.37
CA ALA A 2 -23.12 10.74 3.48
C ALA A 2 -21.99 10.68 2.46
N VAL A 3 -22.14 11.38 1.35
CA VAL A 3 -21.12 11.53 0.30
C VAL A 3 -20.94 13.01 -0.02
N ALA A 4 -19.70 13.42 -0.32
CA ALA A 4 -19.38 14.78 -0.76
C ALA A 4 -18.49 14.77 -2.00
N ASP A 5 -18.76 15.66 -2.93
CA ASP A 5 -17.91 15.97 -4.09
C ASP A 5 -18.14 17.46 -4.43
N THR A 6 -17.11 18.20 -4.77
CA THR A 6 -17.24 19.62 -5.19
C THR A 6 -18.14 19.79 -6.41
N ASP A 7 -18.29 18.75 -7.22
CA ASP A 7 -19.35 18.61 -8.23
C ASP A 7 -20.59 18.00 -7.56
N PHE A 8 -21.50 18.85 -7.08
CA PHE A 8 -22.72 18.40 -6.38
C PHE A 8 -23.60 17.43 -7.19
N PRO A 9 -23.84 17.61 -8.50
CA PRO A 9 -24.49 16.59 -9.33
C PRO A 9 -23.84 15.22 -9.24
N LYS A 10 -22.51 15.15 -9.23
CA LYS A 10 -21.74 13.91 -9.06
C LYS A 10 -21.94 13.31 -7.68
N ALA A 11 -21.87 14.11 -6.61
CA ALA A 11 -22.18 13.66 -5.26
C ALA A 11 -23.58 13.06 -5.17
N LYS A 12 -24.59 13.75 -5.75
CA LYS A 12 -25.97 13.28 -5.76
C LYS A 12 -26.13 11.98 -6.56
N GLY A 13 -25.49 11.87 -7.72
CA GLY A 13 -25.48 10.65 -8.54
C GLY A 13 -24.88 9.46 -7.79
N ALA A 14 -23.76 9.68 -7.12
CA ALA A 14 -23.11 8.66 -6.28
C ALA A 14 -24.00 8.26 -5.09
N GLY A 15 -24.63 9.23 -4.44
CA GLY A 15 -25.60 8.97 -3.35
C GLY A 15 -26.73 8.06 -3.79
N VAL A 16 -27.33 8.32 -4.95
CA VAL A 16 -28.40 7.49 -5.52
C VAL A 16 -27.89 6.08 -5.84
N ALA A 17 -26.73 5.98 -6.52
CA ALA A 17 -26.16 4.69 -6.93
C ALA A 17 -25.78 3.80 -5.75
N LEU A 18 -25.36 4.39 -4.62
CA LEU A 18 -24.93 3.68 -3.42
C LEU A 18 -26.00 3.59 -2.34
N GLY A 19 -27.22 4.13 -2.55
CA GLY A 19 -28.28 4.19 -1.55
C GLY A 19 -27.90 5.06 -0.33
N VAL A 20 -27.05 6.08 -0.52
CA VAL A 20 -26.63 7.01 0.53
C VAL A 20 -27.56 8.23 0.54
N PRO A 21 -28.25 8.51 1.67
CA PRO A 21 -29.35 9.49 1.68
C PRO A 21 -28.92 10.96 1.64
N TYR A 22 -27.67 11.27 2.02
CA TYR A 22 -27.19 12.64 2.15
C TYR A 22 -26.03 12.92 1.20
N SER A 23 -26.14 13.99 0.42
CA SER A 23 -25.11 14.46 -0.52
C SER A 23 -24.73 15.91 -0.21
N PHE A 24 -23.45 16.23 -0.31
CA PHE A 24 -22.89 17.55 -0.02
C PHE A 24 -21.93 17.96 -1.15
N ASP A 25 -21.74 19.26 -1.31
CA ASP A 25 -20.72 19.84 -2.19
C ASP A 25 -19.42 20.22 -1.45
N ASP A 26 -19.44 20.09 -0.12
CA ASP A 26 -18.32 20.45 0.75
C ASP A 26 -18.11 19.41 1.86
N ALA A 27 -16.87 18.91 1.96
CA ALA A 27 -16.49 17.87 2.93
C ALA A 27 -16.55 18.38 4.39
N PHE A 28 -16.22 19.66 4.65
CA PHE A 28 -16.30 20.24 6.00
C PHE A 28 -17.75 20.28 6.46
N GLN A 29 -18.66 20.77 5.63
CA GLN A 29 -20.10 20.83 5.94
C GLN A 29 -20.66 19.42 6.17
N MET A 30 -20.33 18.46 5.29
CA MET A 30 -20.73 17.07 5.46
C MET A 30 -20.32 16.55 6.84
N VAL A 31 -19.06 16.70 7.21
CA VAL A 31 -18.53 16.18 8.48
C VAL A 31 -19.12 16.93 9.68
N ALA A 32 -19.30 18.26 9.58
CA ALA A 32 -19.89 19.07 10.65
C ALA A 32 -21.34 18.71 10.93
N GLN A 33 -22.14 18.43 9.89
CA GLN A 33 -23.55 18.11 10.03
C GLN A 33 -23.80 16.63 10.39
N MET A 34 -23.03 15.72 9.79
CA MET A 34 -23.25 14.27 9.96
C MET A 34 -22.50 13.69 11.16
N GLY A 35 -21.39 14.30 11.59
CA GLY A 35 -20.56 13.84 12.72
C GLY A 35 -20.08 12.39 12.57
N PRO A 36 -19.51 11.97 11.43
CA PRO A 36 -19.06 10.60 11.24
C PRO A 36 -17.86 10.28 12.13
N GLU A 37 -17.68 9.02 12.48
CA GLU A 37 -16.46 8.52 13.13
C GLU A 37 -15.39 8.09 12.12
N ILE A 38 -15.80 7.68 10.91
CA ILE A 38 -14.93 7.25 9.82
C ILE A 38 -15.17 8.14 8.61
N VAL A 39 -14.09 8.61 7.97
CA VAL A 39 -14.14 9.37 6.72
C VAL A 39 -13.17 8.74 5.72
N SER A 40 -13.68 8.42 4.52
CA SER A 40 -12.85 8.03 3.37
C SER A 40 -12.58 9.27 2.50
N VAL A 41 -11.31 9.51 2.16
CA VAL A 41 -10.86 10.60 1.29
C VAL A 41 -10.35 9.99 0.00
N ALA A 42 -11.16 10.10 -1.06
CA ALA A 42 -10.89 9.56 -2.39
C ALA A 42 -10.94 10.67 -3.47
N THR A 43 -10.49 11.85 -3.09
CA THR A 43 -10.38 13.03 -3.97
C THR A 43 -9.03 13.01 -4.71
N PRO A 44 -8.76 13.89 -5.69
CA PRO A 44 -7.42 14.02 -6.28
C PRO A 44 -6.35 14.29 -5.23
N VAL A 45 -5.16 13.71 -5.41
CA VAL A 45 -4.06 13.74 -4.42
C VAL A 45 -3.67 15.16 -3.99
N GLU A 46 -3.77 16.13 -4.89
CA GLU A 46 -3.48 17.55 -4.65
C GLU A 46 -4.41 18.16 -3.59
N THR A 47 -5.55 17.54 -3.35
CA THR A 47 -6.57 18.02 -2.40
C THR A 47 -6.56 17.27 -1.08
N HIS A 48 -5.86 16.14 -0.96
CA HIS A 48 -5.87 15.28 0.23
C HIS A 48 -5.58 16.06 1.51
N ALA A 49 -4.50 16.86 1.54
CA ALA A 49 -4.10 17.61 2.72
C ALA A 49 -5.15 18.64 3.14
N ALA A 50 -5.74 19.34 2.18
CA ALA A 50 -6.80 20.31 2.45
C ALA A 50 -8.06 19.63 3.00
N VAL A 51 -8.49 18.51 2.38
CA VAL A 51 -9.67 17.74 2.80
C VAL A 51 -9.45 17.12 4.18
N VAL A 52 -8.32 16.46 4.44
CA VAL A 52 -7.99 15.89 5.76
C VAL A 52 -7.98 16.98 6.83
N SER A 53 -7.41 18.16 6.52
CA SER A 53 -7.42 19.31 7.43
C SER A 53 -8.83 19.83 7.71
N ALA A 54 -9.69 19.92 6.69
CA ALA A 54 -11.09 20.32 6.84
C ALA A 54 -11.86 19.32 7.71
N VAL A 55 -11.71 18.01 7.44
CA VAL A 55 -12.33 16.93 8.21
C VAL A 55 -11.91 16.98 9.69
N CYS A 56 -10.63 17.13 9.98
CA CYS A 56 -10.11 17.24 11.35
C CYS A 56 -10.60 18.48 12.10
N ARG A 57 -10.93 19.57 11.39
CA ARG A 57 -11.49 20.80 11.98
C ARG A 57 -12.99 20.72 12.19
N ALA A 58 -13.72 20.04 11.29
CA ALA A 58 -15.17 20.01 11.27
C ALA A 58 -15.78 19.27 12.47
N SER A 59 -15.18 18.20 12.95
CA SER A 59 -15.73 17.41 14.05
C SER A 59 -14.65 16.70 14.86
N ARG A 60 -14.85 16.67 16.19
CA ARG A 60 -14.04 15.85 17.11
C ARG A 60 -14.51 14.40 17.19
N ARG A 61 -15.61 14.04 16.51
CA ARG A 61 -16.12 12.67 16.45
C ARG A 61 -15.37 11.80 15.45
N VAL A 62 -14.66 12.42 14.48
CA VAL A 62 -13.84 11.67 13.54
C VAL A 62 -12.69 11.01 14.28
N ARG A 63 -12.59 9.70 14.16
CA ARG A 63 -11.57 8.86 14.80
C ARG A 63 -10.66 8.17 13.79
N VAL A 64 -11.18 7.88 12.58
CA VAL A 64 -10.40 7.24 11.51
C VAL A 64 -10.61 7.99 10.20
N ILE A 65 -9.52 8.28 9.52
CA ILE A 65 -9.52 8.78 8.13
C ILE A 65 -8.78 7.74 7.28
N VAL A 66 -9.39 7.30 6.19
CA VAL A 66 -8.76 6.45 5.17
C VAL A 66 -8.54 7.32 3.94
N ALA A 67 -7.30 7.61 3.61
CA ALA A 67 -6.95 8.39 2.42
C ALA A 67 -6.51 7.47 1.28
N GLU A 68 -6.86 7.83 0.05
CA GLU A 68 -6.33 7.17 -1.14
C GLU A 68 -4.81 7.39 -1.28
N LYS A 69 -4.19 6.50 -2.03
CA LYS A 69 -2.77 6.58 -2.41
C LYS A 69 -2.59 7.41 -3.70
N PRO A 70 -1.45 8.09 -3.86
CA PRO A 70 -0.48 8.37 -2.82
C PRO A 70 -1.05 9.29 -1.75
N LEU A 71 -0.53 9.21 -0.51
CA LEU A 71 -1.08 9.96 0.63
C LEU A 71 -1.17 11.47 0.38
N ALA A 72 -0.16 12.04 -0.27
CA ALA A 72 -0.04 13.47 -0.55
C ALA A 72 0.86 13.68 -1.78
N VAL A 73 0.97 14.92 -2.25
CA VAL A 73 1.88 15.27 -3.36
C VAL A 73 3.36 15.22 -2.95
N SER A 74 3.65 15.36 -1.64
CA SER A 74 5.01 15.28 -1.11
C SER A 74 5.06 14.63 0.28
N SER A 75 6.24 14.12 0.64
CA SER A 75 6.47 13.58 1.98
C SER A 75 6.39 14.65 3.07
N VAL A 76 6.66 15.90 2.76
CA VAL A 76 6.51 17.04 3.67
C VAL A 76 5.04 17.27 3.99
N GLU A 77 4.20 17.34 2.98
CA GLU A 77 2.75 17.50 3.13
C GLU A 77 2.14 16.31 3.86
N GLY A 78 2.51 15.08 3.49
CA GLY A 78 2.08 13.86 4.18
C GLY A 78 2.45 13.88 5.66
N ARG A 79 3.65 14.34 6.04
CA ARG A 79 4.03 14.51 7.46
C ARG A 79 3.17 15.52 8.18
N ALA A 80 2.79 16.62 7.53
CA ALA A 80 1.89 17.61 8.12
C ALA A 80 0.51 17.00 8.40
N MET A 81 -0.03 16.19 7.46
CA MET A 81 -1.29 15.45 7.64
C MET A 81 -1.21 14.49 8.83
N VAL A 82 -0.14 13.68 8.91
CA VAL A 82 0.10 12.75 10.03
C VAL A 82 0.16 13.49 11.35
N THR A 83 0.90 14.60 11.42
CA THR A 83 1.04 15.40 12.64
C THR A 83 -0.31 15.98 13.08
N LEU A 84 -1.10 16.50 12.14
CA LEU A 84 -2.42 17.03 12.42
C LEU A 84 -3.37 15.94 12.95
N CYS A 85 -3.45 14.80 12.27
CA CYS A 85 -4.31 13.69 12.68
C CYS A 85 -3.92 13.19 14.08
N ARG A 86 -2.63 13.01 14.35
CA ARG A 86 -2.12 12.60 15.67
C ARG A 86 -2.50 13.61 16.76
N ALA A 87 -2.36 14.91 16.50
CA ALA A 87 -2.74 15.96 17.46
C ALA A 87 -4.25 15.99 17.75
N ARG A 88 -5.07 15.41 16.87
CA ARG A 88 -6.52 15.28 17.01
C ARG A 88 -6.98 13.93 17.53
N GLY A 89 -6.07 12.98 17.77
CA GLY A 89 -6.40 11.60 18.14
C GLY A 89 -7.07 10.81 17.03
N VAL A 90 -6.82 11.17 15.77
CA VAL A 90 -7.38 10.53 14.57
C VAL A 90 -6.36 9.57 13.99
N HIS A 91 -6.74 8.33 13.72
CA HIS A 91 -5.96 7.39 12.96
C HIS A 91 -6.02 7.76 11.46
N LEU A 92 -4.89 8.09 10.87
CA LEU A 92 -4.77 8.30 9.42
C LEU A 92 -4.24 7.01 8.79
N LEU A 93 -5.06 6.36 7.98
CA LEU A 93 -4.71 5.18 7.19
C LEU A 93 -4.59 5.55 5.72
N VAL A 94 -3.75 4.81 4.99
CA VAL A 94 -3.58 4.95 3.54
C VAL A 94 -4.10 3.69 2.86
N ASN A 95 -4.84 3.84 1.77
CA ASN A 95 -5.39 2.69 1.02
C ASN A 95 -4.32 1.98 0.18
N HIS A 96 -3.30 1.42 0.84
CA HIS A 96 -2.41 0.43 0.22
C HIS A 96 -3.09 -0.95 0.30
N GLY A 97 -4.04 -1.20 -0.59
CA GLY A 97 -4.99 -2.31 -0.52
C GLY A 97 -4.36 -3.68 -0.22
N ARG A 98 -3.15 -3.96 -0.74
CA ARG A 98 -2.44 -5.23 -0.52
C ARG A 98 -2.10 -5.51 0.95
N ARG A 99 -1.95 -4.49 1.78
CA ARG A 99 -1.75 -4.67 3.22
C ARG A 99 -2.97 -5.26 3.93
N PHE A 100 -4.14 -5.14 3.33
CA PHE A 100 -5.41 -5.66 3.88
C PHE A 100 -5.76 -7.03 3.33
N ASP A 101 -5.09 -7.53 2.28
CA ASP A 101 -5.34 -8.86 1.73
C ASP A 101 -4.97 -9.95 2.75
N PRO A 102 -5.96 -10.75 3.23
CA PRO A 102 -5.71 -11.73 4.29
C PRO A 102 -4.81 -12.88 3.82
N VAL A 103 -4.88 -13.26 2.53
CA VAL A 103 -4.03 -14.32 1.98
C VAL A 103 -2.60 -13.84 1.88
N LEU A 104 -2.39 -12.64 1.31
CA LEU A 104 -1.05 -12.05 1.21
C LEU A 104 -0.42 -11.83 2.59
N ARG A 105 -1.19 -11.39 3.59
CA ARG A 105 -0.71 -11.23 4.97
C ARG A 105 -0.28 -12.57 5.58
N ALA A 106 -1.10 -13.61 5.42
CA ALA A 106 -0.78 -14.95 5.89
C ALA A 106 0.49 -15.50 5.21
N GLU A 107 0.61 -15.29 3.91
CA GLU A 107 1.80 -15.71 3.16
C GLU A 107 3.04 -14.87 3.54
N ALA A 108 2.90 -13.55 3.73
CA ALA A 108 3.98 -12.67 4.18
C ALA A 108 4.55 -13.11 5.54
N ALA A 109 3.70 -13.56 6.47
CA ALA A 109 4.14 -14.08 7.76
C ALA A 109 5.05 -15.32 7.65
N ARG A 110 4.99 -16.05 6.52
CA ARG A 110 5.83 -17.23 6.25
C ARG A 110 7.20 -16.88 5.66
N LEU A 111 7.43 -15.61 5.26
CA LEU A 111 8.63 -15.19 4.53
C LEU A 111 9.91 -15.67 5.24
N GLY A 112 10.06 -15.36 6.53
CA GLY A 112 11.24 -15.75 7.30
C GLY A 112 11.45 -17.25 7.41
N ALA A 113 10.37 -18.03 7.49
CA ALA A 113 10.44 -19.49 7.60
C ALA A 113 10.85 -20.17 6.27
N VAL A 114 10.35 -19.65 5.14
CA VAL A 114 10.57 -20.26 3.81
C VAL A 114 11.81 -19.69 3.13
N VAL A 115 11.93 -18.36 3.10
CA VAL A 115 13.04 -17.68 2.42
C VAL A 115 14.29 -17.63 3.31
N GLY A 116 14.11 -17.62 4.62
CA GLY A 116 15.19 -17.40 5.58
C GLY A 116 15.60 -15.92 5.60
N GLU A 117 16.88 -15.66 5.75
CA GLU A 117 17.44 -14.31 5.66
C GLU A 117 17.33 -13.81 4.20
N PRO A 118 16.53 -12.75 3.93
CA PRO A 118 16.40 -12.20 2.58
C PRO A 118 17.75 -11.65 2.09
N ARG A 119 18.05 -11.88 0.81
CA ARG A 119 19.27 -11.41 0.16
C ARG A 119 18.99 -10.42 -0.96
N THR A 120 18.00 -10.76 -1.80
CA THR A 120 17.64 -9.92 -2.93
C THR A 120 16.13 -9.82 -3.09
N ALA A 121 15.67 -8.68 -3.57
CA ALA A 121 14.30 -8.47 -3.97
C ALA A 121 14.24 -7.76 -5.32
N VAL A 122 13.40 -8.24 -6.22
CA VAL A 122 13.19 -7.63 -7.53
C VAL A 122 11.69 -7.40 -7.72
N GLY A 123 11.31 -6.15 -7.88
CA GLY A 123 9.92 -5.75 -8.07
C GLY A 123 9.71 -5.03 -9.40
N TRP A 124 8.64 -5.39 -10.10
CA TRP A 124 8.18 -4.72 -11.32
C TRP A 124 6.78 -4.14 -11.12
N TYR A 125 6.54 -2.97 -11.71
CA TYR A 125 5.25 -2.32 -11.69
C TYR A 125 4.95 -1.62 -13.02
N SER A 126 3.68 -1.45 -13.34
CA SER A 126 3.21 -0.61 -14.45
C SER A 126 2.37 0.57 -13.93
N GLY A 127 2.12 1.55 -14.78
CA GLY A 127 1.25 2.69 -14.48
C GLY A 127 1.94 3.87 -13.80
N GLY A 128 3.28 3.96 -13.91
CA GLY A 128 4.05 5.07 -13.35
C GLY A 128 4.40 4.91 -11.86
N LEU A 129 5.41 5.68 -11.43
CA LEU A 129 6.00 5.55 -10.08
C LEU A 129 5.01 5.91 -8.97
N ARG A 130 4.24 6.99 -9.13
CA ARG A 130 3.26 7.44 -8.14
C ARG A 130 1.97 6.62 -8.14
N GLU A 131 1.71 5.88 -9.20
CA GLU A 131 0.52 5.04 -9.37
C GLU A 131 0.79 3.59 -8.97
N GLY A 132 1.37 2.80 -9.89
CA GLY A 132 1.73 1.40 -9.63
C GLY A 132 2.94 1.25 -8.72
N GLY A 133 3.94 2.12 -8.88
CA GLY A 133 5.19 2.11 -8.10
C GLY A 133 4.97 2.29 -6.61
N THR A 134 4.05 3.17 -6.19
CA THR A 134 3.74 3.37 -4.77
C THR A 134 3.24 2.08 -4.10
N HIS A 135 2.46 1.26 -4.80
CA HIS A 135 2.00 -0.04 -4.28
C HIS A 135 3.14 -1.05 -4.16
N MET A 136 4.07 -1.08 -5.13
CA MET A 136 5.23 -1.97 -5.08
C MET A 136 6.21 -1.55 -3.97
N ILE A 137 6.50 -0.27 -3.85
CA ILE A 137 7.33 0.28 -2.77
C ILE A 137 6.75 -0.09 -1.40
N ASP A 138 5.46 0.12 -1.21
CA ASP A 138 4.78 -0.20 0.04
C ASP A 138 4.82 -1.71 0.36
N LEU A 139 4.56 -2.56 -0.64
CA LEU A 139 4.62 -4.01 -0.49
C LEU A 139 6.05 -4.49 -0.14
N MET A 140 7.06 -3.99 -0.84
CA MET A 140 8.46 -4.34 -0.56
C MET A 140 8.86 -3.90 0.85
N ARG A 141 8.43 -2.70 1.29
CA ARG A 141 8.65 -2.21 2.66
C ARG A 141 7.93 -3.05 3.71
N MET A 142 6.70 -3.48 3.44
CA MET A 142 5.95 -4.37 4.34
C MET A 142 6.69 -5.70 4.58
N LEU A 143 7.31 -6.25 3.54
CA LEU A 143 7.97 -7.55 3.59
C LEU A 143 9.42 -7.48 4.12
N LEU A 144 10.16 -6.41 3.84
CA LEU A 144 11.62 -6.33 4.01
C LEU A 144 12.07 -5.18 4.91
N GLY A 145 11.13 -4.38 5.41
CA GLY A 145 11.43 -3.19 6.21
C GLY A 145 11.71 -1.95 5.36
N ASP A 146 12.15 -0.88 6.03
CA ASP A 146 12.40 0.40 5.37
C ASP A 146 13.36 0.26 4.19
N MET A 147 13.11 1.10 3.17
CA MET A 147 13.80 1.08 1.88
C MET A 147 14.58 2.38 1.69
N GLU A 148 15.86 2.24 1.34
CA GLU A 148 16.76 3.32 0.95
C GLU A 148 17.09 3.21 -0.55
N VAL A 149 17.00 4.32 -1.28
CA VAL A 149 17.41 4.38 -2.69
C VAL A 149 18.92 4.57 -2.76
N VAL A 150 19.62 3.64 -3.41
CA VAL A 150 21.07 3.65 -3.61
C VAL A 150 21.44 4.32 -4.94
N GLY A 151 20.57 4.20 -5.93
CA GLY A 151 20.68 4.83 -7.24
C GLY A 151 19.39 4.64 -8.02
N ALA A 152 19.09 5.59 -8.91
CA ALA A 152 17.89 5.52 -9.74
C ALA A 152 18.15 6.10 -11.14
N ARG A 153 17.30 5.67 -12.08
CA ARG A 153 17.27 6.18 -13.45
C ARG A 153 15.91 5.95 -14.09
N LYS A 154 15.23 7.00 -14.53
CA LYS A 154 13.97 6.91 -15.28
C LYS A 154 12.87 6.06 -14.61
N GLY A 155 12.73 6.18 -13.29
CA GLY A 155 11.73 5.42 -12.55
C GLY A 155 12.20 4.04 -12.06
N ASP A 156 13.33 3.53 -12.55
CA ASP A 156 14.01 2.35 -12.01
C ASP A 156 14.89 2.73 -10.83
N ALA A 157 15.02 1.82 -9.85
CA ALA A 157 15.88 2.09 -8.69
C ALA A 157 16.60 0.85 -8.17
N LEU A 158 17.85 1.05 -7.77
CA LEU A 158 18.57 0.14 -6.88
C LEU A 158 18.29 0.55 -5.44
N VAL A 159 17.92 -0.40 -4.62
CA VAL A 159 17.49 -0.15 -3.24
C VAL A 159 18.17 -1.07 -2.25
N ARG A 160 18.21 -0.64 -0.99
CA ARG A 160 18.63 -1.44 0.17
C ARG A 160 17.51 -1.43 1.20
N PHE A 161 17.30 -2.57 1.85
CA PHE A 161 16.27 -2.72 2.87
C PHE A 161 16.85 -2.82 4.28
N ALA A 162 16.07 -2.44 5.28
CA ALA A 162 16.43 -2.59 6.69
C ALA A 162 16.72 -4.04 7.07
N SER A 163 16.14 -5.03 6.37
CA SER A 163 16.47 -6.47 6.50
C SER A 163 17.89 -6.82 6.06
N GLY A 164 18.65 -5.91 5.45
CA GLY A 164 19.95 -6.15 4.85
C GLY A 164 19.91 -6.66 3.40
N ALA A 165 18.73 -6.92 2.85
CA ALA A 165 18.58 -7.29 1.44
C ALA A 165 18.87 -6.09 0.52
N SER A 166 19.41 -6.38 -0.68
CA SER A 166 19.48 -5.43 -1.78
C SER A 166 18.36 -5.71 -2.78
N GLY A 167 17.92 -4.70 -3.53
CA GLY A 167 16.85 -4.90 -4.48
C GLY A 167 16.91 -4.00 -5.69
N TRP A 168 16.06 -4.33 -6.64
CA TRP A 168 15.77 -3.52 -7.81
C TRP A 168 14.25 -3.32 -7.93
N LEU A 169 13.87 -2.10 -8.27
CA LEU A 169 12.52 -1.70 -8.57
C LEU A 169 12.49 -1.20 -10.02
N GLY A 170 11.63 -1.76 -10.87
CA GLY A 170 11.55 -1.40 -12.27
C GLY A 170 10.16 -0.99 -12.72
N GLY A 171 10.09 0.18 -13.36
CA GLY A 171 8.90 0.69 -14.00
C GLY A 171 8.72 0.11 -15.40
N HIS A 172 7.49 -0.23 -15.76
CA HIS A 172 7.10 -0.73 -17.07
C HIS A 172 5.94 0.08 -17.64
N ASP A 173 5.90 0.26 -18.96
CA ASP A 173 4.81 1.00 -19.57
C ASP A 173 3.52 0.16 -19.52
N LEU A 174 2.45 0.73 -18.98
CA LEU A 174 1.14 0.08 -18.95
C LEU A 174 0.55 -0.12 -20.35
N ALA A 175 0.99 0.67 -21.34
CA ALA A 175 0.57 0.49 -22.73
C ALA A 175 1.06 -0.82 -23.35
N ASP A 176 2.20 -1.36 -22.86
CA ASP A 176 2.68 -2.66 -23.32
C ASP A 176 1.86 -3.79 -22.66
N HIS A 177 1.82 -3.82 -21.33
CA HIS A 177 0.99 -4.76 -20.55
C HIS A 177 1.01 -4.38 -19.04
N ALA A 178 0.03 -4.87 -18.31
CA ALA A 178 0.00 -4.73 -16.86
C ALA A 178 1.04 -5.65 -16.21
N LEU A 179 1.95 -5.07 -15.42
CA LEU A 179 2.97 -5.79 -14.69
C LEU A 179 2.96 -5.35 -13.22
N PHE A 180 2.84 -6.31 -12.31
CA PHE A 180 3.00 -6.12 -10.88
C PHE A 180 3.49 -7.43 -10.28
N GLU A 181 4.80 -7.59 -10.21
CA GLU A 181 5.44 -8.84 -9.80
C GLU A 181 6.57 -8.57 -8.81
N LEU A 182 6.77 -9.49 -7.88
CA LEU A 182 7.81 -9.38 -6.86
C LEU A 182 8.46 -10.73 -6.63
N VAL A 183 9.79 -10.77 -6.70
CA VAL A 183 10.59 -11.94 -6.35
C VAL A 183 11.46 -11.58 -5.16
N VAL A 184 11.32 -12.32 -4.05
CA VAL A 184 12.20 -12.21 -2.87
C VAL A 184 12.99 -13.50 -2.72
N THR A 185 14.31 -13.42 -2.78
CA THR A 185 15.22 -14.58 -2.66
C THR A 185 16.06 -14.44 -1.41
N GLY A 186 16.23 -15.52 -0.67
CA GLY A 186 17.08 -15.59 0.51
C GLY A 186 17.81 -16.90 0.68
N ARG A 187 18.36 -17.14 1.86
CA ARG A 187 19.24 -18.29 2.13
C ARG A 187 18.56 -19.64 2.00
N LYS A 188 17.25 -19.74 2.24
CA LYS A 188 16.51 -21.01 2.34
C LYS A 188 15.52 -21.22 1.19
N GLY A 189 15.23 -20.18 0.42
CA GLY A 189 14.22 -20.27 -0.63
C GLY A 189 13.90 -18.95 -1.30
N ARG A 190 12.79 -18.95 -2.01
CA ARG A 190 12.31 -17.82 -2.80
C ARG A 190 10.79 -17.70 -2.71
N MET A 191 10.30 -16.47 -2.63
CA MET A 191 8.90 -16.09 -2.83
C MET A 191 8.76 -15.45 -4.21
N ILE A 192 7.72 -15.80 -4.93
CA ILE A 192 7.35 -15.21 -6.20
C ILE A 192 5.90 -14.78 -6.12
N LEU A 193 5.64 -13.47 -6.26
CA LEU A 193 4.34 -12.90 -6.52
C LEU A 193 4.26 -12.68 -8.03
N GLY A 194 3.31 -13.32 -8.71
CA GLY A 194 3.20 -13.34 -10.18
C GLY A 194 1.82 -12.91 -10.67
N ARG A 195 1.60 -13.04 -11.97
CA ARG A 195 0.32 -12.76 -12.65
C ARG A 195 -0.27 -11.39 -12.27
N ALA A 196 0.52 -10.34 -12.41
CA ALA A 196 0.13 -8.98 -12.04
C ALA A 196 -0.29 -8.84 -10.55
N GLY A 197 0.31 -9.65 -9.67
CA GLY A 197 0.03 -9.64 -8.24
C GLY A 197 -1.22 -10.45 -7.85
N LEU A 198 -1.64 -11.40 -8.69
CA LEU A 198 -2.84 -12.22 -8.47
C LEU A 198 -2.55 -13.60 -7.88
N ASP A 199 -1.28 -14.01 -7.81
CA ASP A 199 -0.92 -15.27 -7.18
C ASP A 199 0.46 -15.22 -6.52
N ILE A 200 0.71 -16.19 -5.64
CA ILE A 200 1.96 -16.33 -4.90
C ILE A 200 2.44 -17.78 -4.92
N ARG A 201 3.74 -17.95 -5.12
CA ARG A 201 4.42 -19.25 -5.08
C ARG A 201 5.68 -19.19 -4.22
N TRP A 202 5.98 -20.34 -3.61
CA TRP A 202 7.17 -20.55 -2.81
C TRP A 202 8.07 -21.61 -3.42
N GLU A 203 9.37 -21.41 -3.29
CA GLU A 203 10.39 -22.40 -3.63
C GLU A 203 11.35 -22.53 -2.44
N ARG A 204 11.81 -23.77 -2.19
CA ARG A 204 12.81 -24.04 -1.16
C ARG A 204 14.10 -24.54 -1.77
N ALA A 205 15.22 -24.17 -1.13
CA ALA A 205 16.51 -24.75 -1.45
C ALA A 205 16.56 -26.22 -0.96
N THR A 206 16.76 -27.13 -1.89
CA THR A 206 16.87 -28.58 -1.65
C THR A 206 18.23 -29.10 -2.10
N GLU A 207 18.69 -30.18 -1.51
CA GLU A 207 19.89 -30.88 -1.97
C GLU A 207 19.64 -31.50 -3.35
N GLY A 208 20.73 -31.90 -4.03
CA GLY A 208 20.63 -32.67 -5.27
C GLY A 208 20.66 -31.84 -6.55
N TYR A 209 21.52 -30.83 -6.64
CA TYR A 209 21.74 -30.13 -7.91
C TYR A 209 22.31 -31.09 -8.96
N PRO A 210 21.65 -31.28 -10.13
CA PRO A 210 21.96 -32.38 -11.03
C PRO A 210 23.31 -32.25 -11.76
N LEU A 211 23.86 -31.03 -11.85
CA LEU A 211 25.10 -30.77 -12.60
C LEU A 211 26.36 -30.75 -11.74
N ALA A 212 26.23 -30.67 -10.40
CA ALA A 212 27.38 -30.65 -9.50
C ALA A 212 27.00 -31.08 -8.09
N SER A 213 27.80 -31.93 -7.47
CA SER A 213 27.60 -32.33 -6.06
C SER A 213 27.90 -31.19 -5.09
N GLY A 214 27.24 -31.16 -3.94
CA GLY A 214 27.41 -30.15 -2.91
C GLY A 214 26.68 -28.84 -3.12
N TYR A 215 25.96 -28.70 -4.24
CA TYR A 215 25.10 -27.57 -4.51
C TYR A 215 23.63 -27.88 -4.21
N ARG A 216 22.87 -26.83 -3.86
CA ARG A 216 21.43 -26.90 -3.69
C ARG A 216 20.72 -26.20 -4.84
N GLN A 217 19.54 -26.66 -5.16
CA GLN A 217 18.65 -26.06 -6.16
C GLN A 217 17.36 -25.57 -5.51
N LEU A 218 16.68 -24.62 -6.16
CA LEU A 218 15.34 -24.21 -5.78
C LEU A 218 14.34 -25.20 -6.36
N ALA A 219 13.49 -25.75 -5.51
CA ALA A 219 12.39 -26.62 -5.89
C ALA A 219 11.06 -26.05 -5.42
N PRO A 220 9.95 -26.24 -6.16
CA PRO A 220 8.63 -25.80 -5.77
C PRO A 220 8.27 -26.32 -4.37
N ASN A 221 7.73 -25.44 -3.53
CA ASN A 221 7.23 -25.75 -2.20
C ASN A 221 5.72 -25.51 -2.12
N GLY A 222 4.95 -26.39 -2.73
CA GLY A 222 3.52 -26.24 -2.97
C GLY A 222 3.21 -25.66 -4.35
N GLY A 223 1.93 -25.53 -4.65
CA GLY A 223 1.43 -24.89 -5.88
C GLY A 223 1.36 -23.36 -5.77
N TRP A 224 0.86 -22.73 -6.83
CA TRP A 224 0.43 -21.34 -6.79
C TRP A 224 -0.78 -21.20 -5.88
N ARG A 225 -0.82 -20.10 -5.13
CA ARG A 225 -2.00 -19.68 -4.36
C ARG A 225 -2.55 -18.42 -5.01
N ASP A 226 -3.81 -18.48 -5.40
CA ASP A 226 -4.51 -17.32 -5.92
C ASP A 226 -4.75 -16.30 -4.79
N LEU A 227 -4.52 -15.05 -5.11
CA LEU A 227 -4.89 -13.90 -4.31
C LEU A 227 -6.21 -13.35 -4.89
N GLU A 228 -7.12 -12.97 -4.03
CA GLU A 228 -8.39 -12.40 -4.44
C GLU A 228 -8.38 -10.87 -4.27
N PRO A 229 -7.91 -10.09 -5.27
CA PRO A 229 -7.71 -8.65 -5.11
C PRO A 229 -8.97 -7.88 -4.71
N ARG A 230 -10.15 -8.43 -5.00
CA ARG A 230 -11.43 -7.82 -4.60
C ARG A 230 -11.73 -8.00 -3.11
N SER A 231 -11.15 -9.01 -2.47
CA SER A 231 -11.37 -9.28 -1.04
C SER A 231 -10.72 -8.24 -0.14
N PHE A 232 -9.65 -7.56 -0.58
CA PHE A 232 -8.96 -6.59 0.28
C PHE A 232 -9.80 -5.35 0.60
N PHE A 233 -10.74 -4.93 -0.24
CA PHE A 233 -11.63 -3.81 0.10
C PHE A 233 -12.56 -4.16 1.27
N GLY A 234 -13.17 -5.35 1.25
CA GLY A 234 -13.97 -5.83 2.38
C GLY A 234 -13.12 -5.94 3.65
N ALA A 235 -11.97 -6.60 3.56
CA ALA A 235 -11.03 -6.74 4.67
C ALA A 235 -10.50 -5.39 5.18
N MET A 236 -10.31 -4.40 4.31
CA MET A 236 -9.95 -3.03 4.71
C MET A 236 -11.07 -2.39 5.54
N VAL A 237 -12.33 -2.51 5.13
CA VAL A 237 -13.46 -1.95 5.87
C VAL A 237 -13.58 -2.61 7.24
N GLU A 238 -13.50 -3.94 7.31
CA GLU A 238 -13.49 -4.69 8.57
C GLU A 238 -12.35 -4.25 9.49
N HIS A 239 -11.14 -4.11 8.94
CA HIS A 239 -9.98 -3.62 9.68
C HIS A 239 -10.17 -2.20 10.19
N VAL A 240 -10.73 -1.29 9.38
CA VAL A 240 -11.01 0.10 9.78
C VAL A 240 -11.99 0.14 10.97
N VAL A 241 -13.03 -0.70 10.96
CA VAL A 241 -13.95 -0.85 12.09
C VAL A 241 -13.24 -1.42 13.31
N ALA A 242 -12.42 -2.45 13.15
CA ALA A 242 -11.64 -3.03 14.24
C ALA A 242 -10.65 -2.02 14.87
N VAL A 243 -10.04 -1.15 14.06
CA VAL A 243 -9.20 -0.03 14.54
C VAL A 243 -10.03 0.99 15.31
N LEU A 244 -11.22 1.36 14.80
CA LEU A 244 -12.15 2.26 15.48
C LEU A 244 -12.55 1.73 16.86
N ASP A 245 -12.80 0.43 16.97
CA ASP A 245 -13.19 -0.26 18.20
C ASP A 245 -11.99 -0.55 19.14
N GLY A 246 -10.77 -0.23 18.71
CA GLY A 246 -9.54 -0.48 19.47
C GLY A 246 -9.13 -1.96 19.53
N LEU A 247 -9.69 -2.81 18.68
CA LEU A 247 -9.42 -4.25 18.61
C LEU A 247 -8.15 -4.56 17.81
N GLU A 248 -7.80 -3.72 16.85
CA GLU A 248 -6.61 -3.87 16.01
C GLU A 248 -5.78 -2.57 15.94
N LYS A 249 -4.48 -2.74 15.68
CA LYS A 249 -3.60 -1.61 15.35
C LYS A 249 -3.67 -1.34 13.85
N PRO A 250 -3.58 -0.05 13.42
CA PRO A 250 -3.55 0.30 12.00
C PRO A 250 -2.47 -0.45 11.21
N LEU A 251 -2.84 -1.08 10.09
CA LEU A 251 -1.92 -1.85 9.23
C LEU A 251 -1.22 -1.00 8.16
N SER A 252 -1.85 0.05 7.70
CA SER A 252 -1.34 0.94 6.65
C SER A 252 -1.51 2.37 7.13
N THR A 253 -0.51 2.87 7.84
CA THR A 253 -0.57 4.16 8.53
C THR A 253 -0.22 5.32 7.60
N GLY A 254 -0.53 6.54 8.03
CA GLY A 254 -0.04 7.74 7.36
C GLY A 254 1.49 7.79 7.31
N GLU A 255 2.17 7.25 8.33
CA GLU A 255 3.64 7.12 8.37
C GLU A 255 4.16 6.20 7.26
N ASP A 256 3.46 5.09 6.96
CA ASP A 256 3.78 4.23 5.83
C ASP A 256 3.65 4.96 4.50
N GLY A 257 2.57 5.75 4.34
CA GLY A 257 2.37 6.62 3.18
C GLY A 257 3.49 7.65 3.01
N VAL A 258 3.91 8.31 4.09
CA VAL A 258 5.05 9.24 4.09
C VAL A 258 6.35 8.54 3.71
N ALA A 259 6.57 7.33 4.22
CA ALA A 259 7.79 6.59 3.91
C ALA A 259 7.81 6.13 2.44
N ALA A 260 6.69 5.74 1.86
CA ALA A 260 6.58 5.46 0.43
C ALA A 260 6.86 6.71 -0.42
N LEU A 261 6.30 7.87 -0.03
CA LEU A 261 6.56 9.15 -0.72
C LEU A 261 8.04 9.54 -0.70
N LYS A 262 8.75 9.33 0.41
CA LYS A 262 10.20 9.60 0.47
C LYS A 262 11.00 8.77 -0.52
N VAL A 263 10.64 7.50 -0.70
CA VAL A 263 11.28 6.64 -1.70
C VAL A 263 10.98 7.14 -3.11
N ILE A 264 9.73 7.49 -3.39
CA ILE A 264 9.32 8.08 -4.68
C ILE A 264 10.12 9.34 -4.97
N GLU A 265 10.17 10.29 -4.04
CA GLU A 265 10.93 11.55 -4.18
C GLU A 265 12.41 11.31 -4.41
N ALA A 266 13.02 10.33 -3.72
CA ALA A 266 14.42 9.98 -3.92
C ALA A 266 14.68 9.39 -5.31
N ILE A 267 13.76 8.60 -5.87
CA ILE A 267 13.85 8.07 -7.24
C ILE A 267 13.71 9.20 -8.25
N GLU A 268 12.73 10.08 -8.08
CA GLU A 268 12.48 11.23 -8.96
C GLU A 268 13.65 12.23 -8.97
N ALA A 269 14.30 12.44 -7.82
CA ALA A 269 15.43 13.35 -7.70
C ALA A 269 16.75 12.80 -8.33
N ALA A 270 16.87 11.50 -8.52
CA ALA A 270 18.05 10.84 -9.05
C ALA A 270 17.94 10.52 -10.56
N GLY A 271 16.78 10.69 -11.17
CA GLY A 271 16.50 10.40 -12.60
C GLY A 271 16.12 11.62 -13.38
#